data_58f9c931a742626789603bbb9b333d9f
#
_entry.id   58f9c931a742626789603bbb9b333d9f
#
_cell.length_a   1.000
_cell.length_b   1.000
_cell.length_c   1.000
_cell.angle_alpha   90.00
_cell.angle_beta   90.00
_cell.angle_gamma   90.00
#
_symmetry.space_group_name_H-M   'P 1'
#
loop_
_entity.id
_entity.type
_entity.pdbx_description
1 polymer ?
#
loop_
_entity_poly.entity_id
_entity_poly.type
_entity_poly.pdbx_seq_one_letter_code
_entity_poly.pdbx_strand_id
1 'polypeptide(L)'
;MDFIETEASKLVEIFTTTPVLECRPLTRDFQTVPARNGIYGLRYVDQELLYIDKAGDIRKRFRGGHKALAWAFIDRLDPDAVRIISVVLGFSAWRQALEIEARMIQIVRPRYSSRIRQLE
;
A
#
# COMPACT_ATOMS: atom_id res chain seq x y z
N MET A 1 -9.64 23.11 0.07
CA MET A 1 -9.44 21.65 -0.05
C MET A 1 -9.49 21.05 1.35
N ASP A 2 -10.28 20.02 1.54
CA ASP A 2 -10.42 19.43 2.86
C ASP A 2 -9.21 18.57 3.24
N PHE A 3 -9.19 18.13 4.49
CA PHE A 3 -8.09 17.35 5.04
C PHE A 3 -7.92 16.00 4.29
N ILE A 4 -9.03 15.31 4.02
CA ILE A 4 -8.98 14.02 3.32
C ILE A 4 -8.36 14.17 1.93
N GLU A 5 -8.82 15.13 1.16
CA GLU A 5 -8.32 15.37 -0.19
C GLU A 5 -6.83 15.75 -0.17
N THR A 6 -6.44 16.60 0.77
CA THR A 6 -5.05 17.03 0.90
C THR A 6 -4.14 15.87 1.27
N GLU A 7 -4.52 15.06 2.26
CA GLU A 7 -3.73 13.91 2.69
C GLU A 7 -3.68 12.83 1.63
N ALA A 8 -4.81 12.53 0.98
CA ALA A 8 -4.84 11.52 -0.08
C ALA A 8 -3.94 11.90 -1.25
N SER A 9 -4.01 13.15 -1.69
CA SER A 9 -3.17 13.64 -2.79
C SER A 9 -1.69 13.57 -2.45
N LYS A 10 -1.34 13.95 -1.22
CA LYS A 10 0.04 13.91 -0.74
C LYS A 10 0.56 12.47 -0.71
N LEU A 11 -0.24 11.53 -0.21
CA LEU A 11 0.18 10.13 -0.12
C LEU A 11 0.25 9.48 -1.50
N VAL A 12 -0.67 9.81 -2.41
CA VAL A 12 -0.59 9.34 -3.80
C VAL A 12 0.72 9.79 -4.43
N GLU A 13 1.11 11.05 -4.23
CA GLU A 13 2.36 11.54 -4.75
C GLU A 13 3.55 10.76 -4.19
N ILE A 14 3.58 10.53 -2.86
CA ILE A 14 4.64 9.74 -2.24
C ILE A 14 4.67 8.33 -2.83
N PHE A 15 3.52 7.69 -2.95
CA PHE A 15 3.42 6.30 -3.38
C PHE A 15 3.80 6.11 -4.85
N THR A 16 3.62 7.12 -5.68
CA THR A 16 3.89 7.02 -7.12
C THR A 16 5.26 7.57 -7.52
N THR A 17 5.83 8.49 -6.73
CA THR A 17 7.09 9.15 -7.12
C THR A 17 8.33 8.65 -6.35
N THR A 18 8.15 7.96 -5.23
CA THR A 18 9.29 7.42 -4.48
C THR A 18 10.05 6.42 -5.37
N PRO A 19 11.37 6.58 -5.53
CA PRO A 19 12.14 5.64 -6.34
C PRO A 19 12.00 4.20 -5.84
N VAL A 20 11.94 3.25 -6.76
CA VAL A 20 11.79 1.82 -6.43
C VAL A 20 12.84 1.35 -5.44
N LEU A 21 14.08 1.82 -5.56
CA LEU A 21 15.15 1.41 -4.66
C LEU A 21 14.96 1.91 -3.23
N GLU A 22 14.13 2.91 -3.02
CA GLU A 22 13.79 3.40 -1.67
C GLU A 22 12.57 2.73 -1.09
N CYS A 23 11.84 1.96 -1.88
CA CYS A 23 10.74 1.14 -1.39
C CYS A 23 11.29 -0.13 -0.75
N ARG A 24 10.52 -0.72 0.17
CA ARG A 24 10.97 -1.90 0.91
C ARG A 24 10.78 -3.16 0.09
N PRO A 25 11.81 -4.03 -0.03
CA PRO A 25 11.66 -5.30 -0.73
C PRO A 25 10.82 -6.29 0.08
N LEU A 26 10.38 -7.35 -0.58
CA LEU A 26 9.75 -8.49 0.09
C LEU A 26 10.85 -9.29 0.78
N THR A 27 10.99 -9.11 2.10
CA THR A 27 11.99 -9.84 2.87
C THR A 27 11.30 -10.87 3.78
N ARG A 28 12.09 -11.84 4.26
CA ARG A 28 11.57 -12.82 5.20
C ARG A 28 11.04 -12.08 6.44
N ASP A 29 9.83 -12.44 6.86
CA ASP A 29 9.14 -11.85 8.00
C ASP A 29 8.90 -10.34 7.89
N PHE A 30 9.14 -9.77 6.71
CA PHE A 30 8.88 -8.36 6.43
C PHE A 30 9.55 -7.41 7.44
N GLN A 31 10.80 -7.72 7.79
CA GLN A 31 11.53 -7.00 8.85
C GLN A 31 11.77 -5.53 8.55
N THR A 32 11.79 -5.13 7.27
CA THR A 32 12.02 -3.74 6.87
C THR A 32 10.75 -2.91 6.88
N VAL A 33 9.60 -3.53 7.07
CA VAL A 33 8.30 -2.85 7.07
C VAL A 33 7.95 -2.41 8.49
N PRO A 34 7.42 -1.19 8.68
CA PRO A 34 7.12 -0.72 10.04
C PRO A 34 6.05 -1.57 10.73
N ALA A 35 6.27 -1.91 12.00
CA ALA A 35 5.29 -2.57 12.86
C ALA A 35 4.42 -1.48 13.52
N ARG A 36 3.77 -0.65 12.71
CA ARG A 36 3.00 0.51 13.17
C ARG A 36 1.79 0.72 12.25
N ASN A 37 0.87 1.55 12.70
CA ASN A 37 -0.32 1.89 11.92
C ASN A 37 0.03 2.82 10.77
N GLY A 38 -0.66 2.64 9.67
CA GLY A 38 -0.47 3.51 8.52
C GLY A 38 -1.19 3.03 7.29
N ILE A 39 -0.82 3.62 6.16
CA ILE A 39 -1.29 3.21 4.84
C ILE A 39 -0.09 2.67 4.09
N TYR A 40 -0.27 1.55 3.42
CA TYR A 40 0.77 0.94 2.62
C TYR A 40 0.28 0.67 1.21
N GLY A 41 1.22 0.49 0.32
CA GLY A 41 0.93 0.08 -1.05
C GLY A 41 1.94 -0.93 -1.54
N LEU A 42 1.54 -1.69 -2.55
CA LEU A 42 2.44 -2.57 -3.28
C LEU A 42 2.76 -1.91 -4.61
N ARG A 43 4.04 -1.72 -4.87
CA ARG A 43 4.55 -1.11 -6.10
C ARG A 43 5.17 -2.19 -6.98
N TYR A 44 4.95 -2.09 -8.26
CA TYR A 44 5.64 -2.88 -9.26
C TYR A 44 6.57 -1.98 -10.05
N VAL A 45 7.40 -2.55 -10.91
CA VAL A 45 8.26 -1.78 -11.80
C VAL A 45 7.45 -0.70 -12.53
N ASP A 46 8.10 0.39 -12.93
CA ASP A 46 7.49 1.50 -13.65
C ASP A 46 6.43 2.26 -12.84
N GLN A 47 6.55 2.22 -11.50
CA GLN A 47 5.71 3.00 -10.60
C GLN A 47 4.25 2.56 -10.55
N GLU A 48 3.92 1.42 -11.11
CA GLU A 48 2.56 0.89 -11.02
C GLU A 48 2.21 0.54 -9.58
N LEU A 49 1.04 0.98 -9.11
CA LEU A 49 0.51 0.56 -7.81
C LEU A 49 -0.40 -0.64 -8.00
N LEU A 50 -0.07 -1.73 -7.31
CA LEU A 50 -0.84 -2.96 -7.37
C LEU A 50 -1.96 -3.00 -6.35
N TYR A 51 -1.74 -2.36 -5.19
CA TYR A 51 -2.67 -2.43 -4.07
C TYR A 51 -2.39 -1.30 -3.08
N ILE A 52 -3.44 -0.80 -2.43
CA ILE A 52 -3.37 0.19 -1.35
C ILE A 52 -4.33 -0.23 -0.26
N ASP A 53 -3.88 -0.19 0.99
CA ASP A 53 -4.73 -0.47 2.14
C ASP A 53 -4.17 0.20 3.39
N LYS A 54 -5.02 0.31 4.41
CA LYS A 54 -4.60 0.75 5.74
C LYS A 54 -4.40 -0.48 6.64
N ALA A 55 -3.58 -0.34 7.66
CA ALA A 55 -3.39 -1.39 8.66
C ALA A 55 -3.03 -0.78 9.99
N GLY A 56 -3.53 -1.37 11.07
CA GLY A 56 -3.15 -0.99 12.43
C GLY A 56 -1.73 -1.39 12.76
N ASP A 57 -1.22 -2.42 12.10
CA ASP A 57 0.17 -2.86 12.16
C ASP A 57 0.53 -3.37 10.77
N ILE A 58 1.28 -2.59 10.03
CA ILE A 58 1.59 -2.88 8.62
C ILE A 58 2.38 -4.19 8.50
N ARG A 59 3.41 -4.36 9.33
CA ARG A 59 4.24 -5.59 9.28
C ARG A 59 3.40 -6.82 9.54
N LYS A 60 2.52 -6.77 10.53
CA LYS A 60 1.66 -7.90 10.89
C LYS A 60 0.70 -8.27 9.74
N ARG A 61 0.24 -7.28 8.99
CA ARG A 61 -0.65 -7.52 7.84
C ARG A 61 0.01 -8.44 6.81
N PHE A 62 1.33 -8.34 6.63
CA PHE A 62 2.05 -9.15 5.66
C PHE A 62 2.46 -10.53 6.19
N ARG A 63 2.75 -10.65 7.48
CA ARG A 63 3.32 -11.89 8.06
C ARG A 63 2.45 -13.12 7.91
N GLY A 64 1.14 -12.97 7.95
CA GLY A 64 0.21 -14.09 7.81
C GLY A 64 -0.15 -14.43 6.37
N GLY A 65 0.55 -13.84 5.40
CA GLY A 65 0.20 -13.91 3.99
C GLY A 65 -0.69 -12.75 3.59
N HIS A 66 -0.60 -12.32 2.36
CA HIS A 66 -1.34 -11.17 1.86
C HIS A 66 -1.99 -11.50 0.53
N LYS A 67 -3.29 -11.24 0.41
CA LYS A 67 -4.07 -11.56 -0.80
C LYS A 67 -3.50 -10.93 -2.06
N ALA A 68 -3.02 -9.68 -1.97
CA ALA A 68 -2.47 -9.00 -3.13
C ALA A 68 -1.17 -9.65 -3.62
N LEU A 69 -0.37 -10.21 -2.71
CA LEU A 69 0.83 -10.97 -3.10
C LEU A 69 0.45 -12.28 -3.77
N ALA A 70 -0.63 -12.92 -3.32
CA ALA A 70 -1.15 -14.12 -3.97
C ALA A 70 -1.62 -13.82 -5.39
N TRP A 71 -2.32 -12.70 -5.59
CA TRP A 71 -2.74 -12.27 -6.93
C TRP A 71 -1.55 -11.96 -7.83
N ALA A 72 -0.49 -11.32 -7.28
CA ALA A 72 0.72 -11.05 -8.03
C ALA A 72 1.40 -12.34 -8.47
N PHE A 73 1.42 -13.36 -7.60
CA PHE A 73 1.96 -14.67 -7.92
C PHE A 73 1.16 -15.34 -9.06
N ILE A 74 -0.17 -15.28 -9.00
CA ILE A 74 -1.04 -15.83 -10.03
C ILE A 74 -0.79 -15.15 -11.37
N ASP A 75 -0.61 -13.83 -11.36
CA ASP A 75 -0.33 -13.04 -12.57
C ASP A 75 1.13 -13.17 -13.03
N ARG A 76 1.93 -13.97 -12.32
CA ARG A 76 3.33 -14.26 -12.65
C ARG A 76 4.22 -13.01 -12.65
N LEU A 77 3.94 -12.08 -11.76
CA LEU A 77 4.81 -10.93 -11.57
C LEU A 77 6.11 -11.37 -10.91
N ASP A 78 7.21 -10.70 -11.29
CA ASP A 78 8.51 -10.96 -10.70
C ASP A 78 8.54 -10.48 -9.24
N PRO A 79 8.70 -11.40 -8.25
CA PRO A 79 8.72 -11.00 -6.84
C PRO A 79 9.81 -9.98 -6.51
N ASP A 80 10.94 -10.01 -7.22
CA ASP A 80 12.04 -9.08 -6.99
C ASP A 80 11.68 -7.65 -7.45
N ALA A 81 10.66 -7.53 -8.27
CA ALA A 81 10.18 -6.24 -8.74
C ALA A 81 8.99 -5.71 -7.93
N VAL A 82 8.45 -6.51 -7.02
CA VAL A 82 7.36 -6.08 -6.14
C VAL A 82 7.97 -5.45 -4.88
N ARG A 83 7.53 -4.25 -4.55
CA ARG A 83 8.06 -3.48 -3.42
C ARG A 83 6.91 -2.99 -2.55
N ILE A 84 7.23 -2.77 -1.27
CA ILE A 84 6.27 -2.22 -0.31
C ILE A 84 6.62 -0.76 -0.06
N ILE A 85 5.64 0.11 -0.18
CA ILE A 85 5.75 1.49 0.24
C ILE A 85 4.75 1.74 1.36
N SER A 86 5.14 2.48 2.38
CA SER A 86 4.27 2.71 3.52
C SER A 86 4.52 4.09 4.12
N VAL A 87 3.47 4.64 4.73
CA VAL A 87 3.55 5.86 5.51
C VAL A 87 2.88 5.62 6.85
N VAL A 88 3.63 5.79 7.92
CA VAL A 88 3.07 5.73 9.28
C VAL A 88 2.25 6.99 9.50
N LEU A 89 1.01 6.84 9.97
CA LEU A 89 0.12 7.98 10.18
C LEU A 89 0.12 8.42 11.63
N GLY A 90 0.09 9.74 11.85
CA GLY A 90 -0.16 10.30 13.16
C GLY A 90 -1.61 10.10 13.57
N PHE A 91 -1.91 10.45 14.82
CA PHE A 91 -3.23 10.19 15.40
C PHE A 91 -4.39 10.79 14.59
N SER A 92 -4.27 12.04 14.19
CA SER A 92 -5.35 12.72 13.45
C SER A 92 -5.62 12.08 12.09
N ALA A 93 -4.56 11.77 11.35
CA ALA A 93 -4.69 11.13 10.03
C ALA A 93 -5.19 9.68 10.18
N TRP A 94 -4.71 8.97 11.20
CA TRP A 94 -5.14 7.58 11.42
C TRP A 94 -6.65 7.48 11.68
N ARG A 95 -7.23 8.43 12.39
CA ARG A 95 -8.68 8.45 12.63
C ARG A 95 -9.49 8.54 11.34
N GLN A 96 -8.91 9.07 10.27
CA GLN A 96 -9.55 9.23 8.98
C GLN A 96 -8.92 8.34 7.91
N ALA A 97 -8.18 7.31 8.33
CA ALA A 97 -7.44 6.46 7.40
C ALA A 97 -8.32 5.75 6.37
N LEU A 98 -9.51 5.34 6.76
CA LEU A 98 -10.44 4.68 5.83
C LEU A 98 -10.84 5.60 4.69
N GLU A 99 -11.17 6.86 5.00
CA GLU A 99 -11.57 7.84 3.99
C GLU A 99 -10.36 8.25 3.12
N ILE A 100 -9.18 8.37 3.72
CA ILE A 100 -7.96 8.70 2.99
C ILE A 100 -7.64 7.57 2.01
N GLU A 101 -7.66 6.32 2.48
CA GLU A 101 -7.45 5.15 1.63
C GLU A 101 -8.43 5.11 0.46
N ALA A 102 -9.71 5.29 0.75
CA ALA A 102 -10.75 5.25 -0.28
C ALA A 102 -10.49 6.30 -1.35
N ARG A 103 -10.09 7.51 -0.95
CA ARG A 103 -9.79 8.57 -1.92
C ARG A 103 -8.54 8.27 -2.73
N MET A 104 -7.51 7.72 -2.11
CA MET A 104 -6.30 7.29 -2.83
C MET A 104 -6.63 6.26 -3.90
N ILE A 105 -7.46 5.28 -3.55
CA ILE A 105 -7.87 4.23 -4.48
C ILE A 105 -8.66 4.83 -5.66
N GLN A 106 -9.51 5.81 -5.42
CA GLN A 106 -10.24 6.49 -6.48
C GLN A 106 -9.31 7.22 -7.45
N ILE A 107 -8.24 7.82 -6.93
CA ILE A 107 -7.28 8.56 -7.74
C ILE A 107 -6.42 7.60 -8.57
N VAL A 108 -5.85 6.56 -7.93
CA VAL A 108 -4.84 5.69 -8.54
C VAL A 108 -5.43 4.49 -9.25
N ARG A 109 -6.51 3.93 -8.72
CA ARG A 109 -7.14 2.69 -9.20
C ARG A 109 -6.15 1.55 -9.32
N PRO A 110 -5.61 1.05 -8.17
CA PRO A 110 -4.64 -0.02 -8.19
C PRO A 110 -5.19 -1.30 -8.83
N ARG A 111 -4.29 -2.08 -9.42
CA ARG A 111 -4.65 -3.28 -10.19
C ARG A 111 -5.52 -4.26 -9.42
N TYR A 112 -5.22 -4.50 -8.13
CA TYR A 112 -5.86 -5.56 -7.36
C TYR A 112 -6.96 -5.13 -6.40
N SER A 113 -7.11 -3.86 -6.14
CA SER A 113 -8.03 -3.39 -5.09
C SER A 113 -9.46 -3.85 -5.31
N SER A 114 -9.96 -3.78 -6.53
CA SER A 114 -11.34 -4.17 -6.82
C SER A 114 -11.54 -5.69 -6.65
N ARG A 115 -10.59 -6.53 -7.11
CA ARG A 115 -10.66 -7.98 -6.94
C ARG A 115 -10.70 -8.38 -5.47
N ILE A 116 -9.83 -7.79 -4.66
CA ILE A 116 -9.72 -8.13 -3.24
C ILE A 116 -10.97 -7.72 -2.50
N ARG A 117 -11.54 -6.56 -2.83
CA ARG A 117 -12.78 -6.08 -2.21
C ARG A 117 -13.97 -6.97 -2.56
N GLN A 118 -14.00 -7.53 -3.75
CA GLN A 118 -15.07 -8.47 -4.14
C GLN A 118 -15.01 -9.76 -3.34
N LEU A 119 -13.81 -10.16 -2.89
CA LEU A 119 -13.62 -11.38 -2.12
C LEU A 119 -13.84 -11.19 -0.63
N GLU A 120 -13.83 -9.98 -0.17
CA GLU A 120 -14.10 -9.64 1.23
C GLU A 120 -15.59 -9.46 1.50
#